data_fe9e74aa66b0bcd06897adf67968e68e
#
_entry.id   fe9e74aa66b0bcd06897adf67968e68e
#
_cell.length_a   1.000
_cell.length_b   1.000
_cell.length_c   1.000
_cell.angle_alpha   90.00
_cell.angle_beta   90.00
_cell.angle_gamma   90.00
#
_symmetry.space_group_name_H-M   'P 1'
#
loop_
_entity.id
_entity.type
_entity.pdbx_description
1 polymer ?
#
loop_
_entity_poly.entity_id
_entity_poly.type
_entity_poly.pdbx_seq_one_letter_code
_entity_poly.pdbx_strand_id
1 'polypeptide(L)'
;MKRLGLIVILAALLASCGSHESPKAPAHPDTRPEVSDSGEVIRFPPDSVTLRFFKTVTITKGDINTELTAPARVVATVAPSSENTDQNLVLFDAPDLTVNYTEMLQHIISIRQKGSIIQQRKAIIAQKQIELERFQDLAAHGAGTGKDVSDAKTDLIAAQTDLALAQTDLNNEKTAILEHESRLKMAGFEPQELMKAKLGKVWVICDMPEIQVTKVKEGGNCQLQFTSYPDMTFTGNIESVGEVVDNITRMVKLRIGVQDPKGLLRAGMFANVRFGIDEGNSLSVPKEALLTVQGKDYVFVKKDARSFRRQEVLSGPQVGSRIILYRGVQEGDQVVTDGAMQLKGISFGY
;
A
#
# COMPACT_ATOMS: atom_id res chain seq x y z
N MET A 1 3.53 108.98 40.78
CA MET A 1 3.54 108.89 39.33
C MET A 1 4.74 108.02 38.82
N LYS A 2 4.93 106.75 39.24
CA LYS A 2 6.04 105.84 38.85
C LYS A 2 5.61 104.37 38.66
N ARG A 3 4.31 104.12 38.47
CA ARG A 3 3.82 102.69 38.25
C ARG A 3 3.08 102.50 36.93
N LEU A 4 2.97 103.49 36.06
CA LEU A 4 2.26 103.37 34.77
C LEU A 4 3.20 103.13 33.58
N GLY A 5 4.53 103.32 33.73
CA GLY A 5 5.53 103.07 32.67
C GLY A 5 5.99 101.64 32.50
N LEU A 6 5.76 100.78 33.50
CA LEU A 6 6.26 99.41 33.47
C LEU A 6 5.30 98.42 32.79
N ILE A 7 4.01 98.75 32.66
CA ILE A 7 2.98 97.88 32.05
C ILE A 7 2.98 98.04 30.52
N VAL A 8 3.38 99.18 29.96
CA VAL A 8 3.43 99.42 28.50
C VAL A 8 4.63 98.74 27.86
N ILE A 9 5.75 98.54 28.59
CA ILE A 9 6.94 97.85 28.05
C ILE A 9 6.76 96.34 28.05
N LEU A 10 5.93 95.80 28.94
CA LEU A 10 5.67 94.34 28.96
C LEU A 10 4.66 93.89 27.90
N ALA A 11 3.82 94.77 27.39
CA ALA A 11 2.85 94.46 26.30
C ALA A 11 3.48 94.48 24.90
N ALA A 12 4.66 95.12 24.71
CA ALA A 12 5.35 95.22 23.41
C ALA A 12 6.25 93.95 23.13
N LEU A 13 6.50 93.09 24.13
CA LEU A 13 7.34 91.87 23.98
C LEU A 13 6.53 90.65 23.62
N LEU A 14 5.21 90.70 23.54
CA LEU A 14 4.35 89.53 23.21
C LEU A 14 3.84 89.52 21.76
N ALA A 15 4.23 90.42 20.91
CA ALA A 15 3.74 90.55 19.53
C ALA A 15 4.76 90.12 18.45
N SER A 16 5.84 89.35 18.81
CA SER A 16 6.81 88.84 17.85
C SER A 16 6.86 87.32 17.84
N CYS A 17 5.71 86.65 17.69
CA CYS A 17 5.65 85.27 17.22
C CYS A 17 5.36 85.31 15.72
N GLY A 18 6.39 85.56 14.93
CA GLY A 18 6.40 85.27 13.51
C GLY A 18 6.36 83.74 13.33
N SER A 19 5.36 83.27 12.61
CA SER A 19 5.24 81.94 12.14
C SER A 19 6.45 81.59 11.26
N HIS A 20 7.46 80.99 11.89
CA HIS A 20 8.47 80.22 11.11
C HIS A 20 7.78 78.97 10.62
N GLU A 21 7.37 78.97 9.36
CA GLU A 21 7.16 77.76 8.63
C GLU A 21 8.50 77.00 8.63
N SER A 22 8.62 75.95 9.48
CA SER A 22 9.73 74.96 9.40
C SER A 22 9.72 74.35 8.00
N PRO A 23 10.84 74.37 7.29
CA PRO A 23 10.89 73.69 6.01
C PRO A 23 10.46 72.25 6.21
N LYS A 24 9.40 71.83 5.50
CA LYS A 24 8.90 70.45 5.46
C LYS A 24 10.07 69.63 5.10
N ALA A 25 10.57 68.84 6.08
CA ALA A 25 11.62 67.85 5.84
C ALA A 25 11.21 67.02 4.61
N PRO A 26 12.11 66.72 3.68
CA PRO A 26 11.80 65.89 2.53
C PRO A 26 11.21 64.59 3.07
N ALA A 27 10.00 64.29 2.64
CA ALA A 27 9.35 63.04 3.00
C ALA A 27 10.29 61.92 2.56
N HIS A 28 10.94 61.25 3.52
CA HIS A 28 11.66 60.01 3.22
C HIS A 28 10.64 59.08 2.57
N PRO A 29 10.95 58.52 1.39
CA PRO A 29 10.06 57.58 0.75
C PRO A 29 9.76 56.49 1.77
N ASP A 30 8.47 56.25 1.99
CA ASP A 30 8.02 55.24 2.96
C ASP A 30 8.60 53.88 2.48
N THR A 31 9.64 53.40 3.18
CA THR A 31 10.35 52.17 2.83
C THR A 31 9.63 50.94 3.36
N ARG A 32 8.51 51.15 4.06
CA ARG A 32 7.71 50.05 4.65
C ARG A 32 6.82 49.40 3.59
N PRO A 33 6.66 48.09 3.62
CA PRO A 33 5.67 47.40 2.78
C PRO A 33 4.26 47.80 3.17
N GLU A 34 3.43 48.07 2.20
CA GLU A 34 1.99 48.31 2.35
C GLU A 34 1.28 46.99 2.46
N VAL A 35 0.43 46.84 3.48
CA VAL A 35 -0.35 45.61 3.75
C VAL A 35 -1.83 45.93 3.58
N SER A 36 -2.50 45.19 2.71
CA SER A 36 -3.93 45.33 2.44
C SER A 36 -4.68 44.02 2.63
N ASP A 37 -6.01 44.08 2.50
CA ASP A 37 -6.90 42.90 2.59
C ASP A 37 -6.68 42.06 3.87
N SER A 38 -6.64 42.73 5.03
CA SER A 38 -6.43 42.05 6.33
C SER A 38 -5.15 41.19 6.37
N GLY A 39 -4.09 41.67 5.74
CA GLY A 39 -2.81 40.97 5.70
C GLY A 39 -2.64 39.99 4.53
N GLU A 40 -3.61 39.89 3.64
CA GLU A 40 -3.51 38.96 2.51
C GLU A 40 -2.55 39.41 1.42
N VAL A 41 -2.48 40.72 1.17
CA VAL A 41 -1.65 41.28 0.11
C VAL A 41 -0.56 42.19 0.72
N ILE A 42 0.67 41.92 0.37
CA ILE A 42 1.87 42.68 0.77
C ILE A 42 2.45 43.28 -0.49
N ARG A 43 2.58 44.63 -0.53
CA ARG A 43 3.19 45.37 -1.63
C ARG A 43 4.42 46.13 -1.15
N PHE A 44 5.54 45.91 -1.78
CA PHE A 44 6.80 46.63 -1.49
C PHE A 44 6.96 47.86 -2.35
N PRO A 45 7.63 48.92 -1.84
CA PRO A 45 8.00 50.10 -2.62
C PRO A 45 8.88 49.75 -3.82
N PRO A 46 8.92 50.59 -4.88
CA PRO A 46 9.63 50.31 -6.12
C PRO A 46 11.11 49.95 -5.95
N ASP A 47 11.80 50.61 -5.04
CA ASP A 47 13.26 50.51 -4.85
C ASP A 47 13.64 49.70 -3.60
N SER A 48 12.74 48.82 -3.15
CA SER A 48 13.00 48.03 -1.95
C SER A 48 14.09 46.98 -2.18
N VAL A 49 15.22 47.13 -1.50
CA VAL A 49 16.33 46.14 -1.50
C VAL A 49 15.86 44.81 -0.96
N THR A 50 14.83 44.80 -0.12
CA THR A 50 14.25 43.59 0.51
C THR A 50 13.69 42.61 -0.53
N LEU A 51 13.25 43.08 -1.71
CA LEU A 51 12.74 42.22 -2.78
C LEU A 51 13.76 41.18 -3.29
N ARG A 52 15.05 41.46 -3.14
CA ARG A 52 16.14 40.55 -3.55
C ARG A 52 16.26 39.32 -2.67
N PHE A 53 15.72 39.34 -1.46
CA PHE A 53 15.74 38.20 -0.52
C PHE A 53 14.65 37.17 -0.79
N PHE A 54 13.62 37.53 -1.58
CA PHE A 54 12.53 36.62 -1.87
C PHE A 54 12.86 35.81 -3.12
N LYS A 55 13.11 34.53 -2.92
CA LYS A 55 13.22 33.58 -4.04
C LYS A 55 11.90 32.88 -4.22
N THR A 56 11.57 32.60 -5.45
CA THR A 56 10.34 31.92 -5.83
C THR A 56 10.64 30.67 -6.64
N VAL A 57 9.76 29.67 -6.50
CA VAL A 57 9.74 28.50 -7.35
C VAL A 57 8.40 28.47 -8.10
N THR A 58 8.45 28.16 -9.37
CA THR A 58 7.23 27.94 -10.16
C THR A 58 6.64 26.58 -9.80
N ILE A 59 5.35 26.57 -9.49
CA ILE A 59 4.63 25.32 -9.24
C ILE A 59 4.39 24.62 -10.58
N THR A 60 4.87 23.41 -10.67
CA THR A 60 4.60 22.52 -11.79
C THR A 60 3.97 21.23 -11.25
N LYS A 61 3.14 20.64 -12.07
CA LYS A 61 2.73 19.25 -11.83
C LYS A 61 3.93 18.35 -12.07
N GLY A 62 4.12 17.41 -11.22
CA GLY A 62 5.17 16.41 -11.35
C GLY A 62 4.71 15.07 -10.83
N ASP A 63 5.26 14.01 -11.40
CA ASP A 63 5.08 12.66 -10.89
C ASP A 63 5.78 12.58 -9.52
N ILE A 64 4.97 12.51 -8.48
CA ILE A 64 5.48 12.41 -7.12
C ILE A 64 5.43 10.94 -6.74
N ASN A 65 6.59 10.32 -6.78
CA ASN A 65 6.74 8.96 -6.31
C ASN A 65 7.01 8.97 -4.80
N THR A 66 6.03 8.53 -4.04
CA THR A 66 6.19 8.26 -2.60
C THR A 66 6.75 6.86 -2.42
N GLU A 67 7.76 6.70 -1.59
CA GLU A 67 8.17 5.38 -1.12
C GLU A 67 7.35 5.00 0.11
N LEU A 68 6.55 3.97 -0.03
CA LEU A 68 5.92 3.32 1.11
C LEU A 68 6.79 2.15 1.53
N THR A 69 7.14 2.08 2.81
CA THR A 69 7.92 0.97 3.35
C THR A 69 7.11 0.15 4.32
N ALA A 70 7.26 -1.16 4.28
CA ALA A 70 6.64 -2.07 5.22
C ALA A 70 7.56 -3.25 5.55
N PRO A 71 7.49 -3.77 6.79
CA PRO A 71 8.25 -4.94 7.19
C PRO A 71 7.70 -6.20 6.52
N ALA A 72 8.60 -7.12 6.23
CA ALA A 72 8.25 -8.37 5.58
C ALA A 72 9.17 -9.51 6.04
N ARG A 73 8.73 -10.74 5.79
CA ARG A 73 9.44 -11.95 6.15
C ARG A 73 9.32 -12.98 5.04
N VAL A 74 10.41 -13.69 4.76
CA VAL A 74 10.38 -14.87 3.90
C VAL A 74 9.62 -15.98 4.61
N VAL A 75 8.53 -16.42 4.03
CA VAL A 75 7.66 -17.45 4.63
C VAL A 75 7.82 -18.80 3.98
N ALA A 76 8.24 -18.83 2.71
CA ALA A 76 8.53 -20.09 2.03
C ALA A 76 9.59 -19.92 0.94
N THR A 77 10.39 -20.97 0.74
CA THR A 77 11.39 -21.07 -0.33
C THR A 77 11.26 -22.43 -1.02
N VAL A 78 11.65 -22.49 -2.29
CA VAL A 78 11.64 -23.73 -3.06
C VAL A 78 13.05 -24.24 -3.22
N ALA A 79 13.30 -25.43 -2.70
CA ALA A 79 14.58 -26.13 -2.77
C ALA A 79 14.47 -27.42 -3.60
N PRO A 80 15.57 -27.95 -4.16
CA PRO A 80 15.56 -29.25 -4.83
C PRO A 80 15.35 -30.37 -3.80
N SER A 81 14.59 -31.39 -4.18
CA SER A 81 14.51 -32.61 -3.38
C SER A 81 15.81 -33.42 -3.50
N SER A 82 16.28 -33.97 -2.39
CA SER A 82 17.48 -34.83 -2.36
C SER A 82 17.24 -36.21 -2.98
N GLU A 83 15.99 -36.68 -3.01
CA GLU A 83 15.66 -38.05 -3.47
C GLU A 83 15.17 -38.06 -4.92
N ASN A 84 14.57 -36.96 -5.40
CA ASN A 84 14.03 -36.92 -6.75
C ASN A 84 14.27 -35.53 -7.36
N THR A 85 15.16 -35.48 -8.35
CA THR A 85 15.55 -34.23 -9.04
C THR A 85 14.41 -33.52 -9.77
N ASP A 86 13.32 -34.23 -10.06
CA ASP A 86 12.15 -33.69 -10.75
C ASP A 86 11.10 -33.13 -9.77
N GLN A 87 11.32 -33.27 -8.46
CA GLN A 87 10.42 -32.75 -7.44
C GLN A 87 11.08 -31.62 -6.64
N ASN A 88 10.37 -30.52 -6.53
CA ASN A 88 10.77 -29.41 -5.69
C ASN A 88 10.14 -29.53 -4.31
N LEU A 89 10.91 -29.18 -3.30
CA LEU A 89 10.47 -29.14 -1.91
C LEU A 89 10.18 -27.70 -1.52
N VAL A 90 8.98 -27.44 -1.01
CA VAL A 90 8.65 -26.15 -0.42
C VAL A 90 9.01 -26.18 1.06
N LEU A 91 9.91 -25.29 1.47
CA LEU A 91 10.37 -25.13 2.85
C LEU A 91 9.71 -23.88 3.45
N PHE A 92 8.93 -24.09 4.50
CA PHE A 92 8.24 -23.01 5.22
C PHE A 92 9.04 -22.56 6.47
N ASP A 93 8.81 -21.33 6.90
CA ASP A 93 9.34 -20.80 8.16
C ASP A 93 8.57 -21.30 9.39
N ALA A 94 7.33 -21.74 9.21
CA ALA A 94 6.45 -22.24 10.24
C ALA A 94 6.19 -23.77 10.06
N PRO A 95 6.41 -24.59 11.10
CA PRO A 95 6.22 -26.04 11.03
C PRO A 95 4.79 -26.48 10.70
N ASP A 96 3.79 -25.75 11.20
CA ASP A 96 2.37 -26.02 10.96
C ASP A 96 1.99 -25.89 9.48
N LEU A 97 2.59 -24.95 8.76
CA LEU A 97 2.40 -24.81 7.31
C LEU A 97 2.99 -25.98 6.55
N THR A 98 4.15 -26.49 7.01
CA THR A 98 4.79 -27.68 6.44
C THR A 98 3.87 -28.90 6.59
N VAL A 99 3.30 -29.10 7.78
CA VAL A 99 2.37 -30.20 8.06
C VAL A 99 1.14 -30.09 7.15
N ASN A 100 0.46 -28.93 7.15
CA ASN A 100 -0.73 -28.73 6.33
C ASN A 100 -0.47 -28.95 4.82
N TYR A 101 0.66 -28.46 4.31
CA TYR A 101 1.02 -28.67 2.92
C TYR A 101 1.31 -30.15 2.60
N THR A 102 2.03 -30.85 3.47
CA THR A 102 2.36 -32.26 3.29
C THR A 102 1.12 -33.15 3.36
N GLU A 103 0.23 -32.92 4.32
CA GLU A 103 -1.03 -33.66 4.45
C GLU A 103 -1.95 -33.40 3.24
N MET A 104 -2.03 -32.14 2.76
CA MET A 104 -2.74 -31.84 1.53
C MET A 104 -2.20 -32.66 0.34
N LEU A 105 -0.88 -32.77 0.17
CA LEU A 105 -0.28 -33.57 -0.89
C LEU A 105 -0.61 -35.06 -0.74
N GLN A 106 -0.62 -35.62 0.48
CA GLN A 106 -1.02 -36.99 0.76
C GLN A 106 -2.48 -37.26 0.38
N HIS A 107 -3.39 -36.31 0.73
CA HIS A 107 -4.80 -36.42 0.34
C HIS A 107 -5.00 -36.36 -1.19
N ILE A 108 -4.21 -35.54 -1.91
CA ILE A 108 -4.24 -35.51 -3.38
C ILE A 108 -3.85 -36.87 -3.98
N ILE A 109 -2.82 -37.52 -3.44
CA ILE A 109 -2.39 -38.85 -3.87
C ILE A 109 -3.49 -39.89 -3.55
N SER A 110 -4.04 -39.85 -2.32
CA SER A 110 -5.12 -40.74 -1.88
C SER A 110 -6.37 -40.62 -2.76
N ILE A 111 -6.79 -39.39 -3.12
CA ILE A 111 -7.91 -39.15 -4.04
C ILE A 111 -7.67 -39.84 -5.40
N ARG A 112 -6.45 -39.73 -5.95
CA ARG A 112 -6.12 -40.37 -7.23
C ARG A 112 -6.21 -41.90 -7.13
N GLN A 113 -5.67 -42.49 -6.05
CA GLN A 113 -5.73 -43.93 -5.78
C GLN A 113 -7.17 -44.42 -5.60
N LYS A 114 -7.99 -43.72 -4.78
CA LYS A 114 -9.41 -44.05 -4.56
C LYS A 114 -10.22 -43.90 -5.84
N GLY A 115 -9.89 -42.89 -6.68
CA GLY A 115 -10.47 -42.79 -8.02
C GLY A 115 -10.24 -44.00 -8.90
N SER A 116 -9.03 -44.58 -8.88
CA SER A 116 -8.72 -45.82 -9.58
C SER A 116 -9.49 -47.03 -9.04
N ILE A 117 -9.60 -47.14 -7.70
CA ILE A 117 -10.39 -48.20 -7.04
C ILE A 117 -11.86 -48.12 -7.46
N ILE A 118 -12.44 -46.93 -7.52
CA ILE A 118 -13.83 -46.73 -7.97
C ILE A 118 -14.02 -47.22 -9.41
N GLN A 119 -13.09 -46.97 -10.32
CA GLN A 119 -13.17 -47.50 -11.68
C GLN A 119 -13.13 -49.02 -11.72
N GLN A 120 -12.26 -49.67 -10.89
CA GLN A 120 -12.22 -51.14 -10.76
C GLN A 120 -13.54 -51.70 -10.21
N ARG A 121 -14.14 -51.06 -9.15
CA ARG A 121 -15.43 -51.48 -8.60
C ARG A 121 -16.56 -51.35 -9.61
N LYS A 122 -16.57 -50.31 -10.45
CA LYS A 122 -17.53 -50.17 -11.56
C LYS A 122 -17.40 -51.30 -12.59
N ALA A 123 -16.20 -51.71 -12.93
CA ALA A 123 -15.97 -52.85 -13.83
C ALA A 123 -16.46 -54.16 -13.24
N ILE A 124 -16.26 -54.40 -11.93
CA ILE A 124 -16.79 -55.58 -11.23
C ILE A 124 -18.33 -55.57 -11.26
N ILE A 125 -18.99 -54.44 -11.02
CA ILE A 125 -20.45 -54.34 -11.10
C ILE A 125 -20.93 -54.70 -12.50
N ALA A 126 -20.29 -54.15 -13.55
CA ALA A 126 -20.66 -54.52 -14.94
C ALA A 126 -20.56 -56.02 -15.21
N GLN A 127 -19.51 -56.67 -14.69
CA GLN A 127 -19.34 -58.13 -14.81
C GLN A 127 -20.43 -58.88 -14.04
N LYS A 128 -20.75 -58.44 -12.80
CA LYS A 128 -21.83 -59.07 -12.00
C LYS A 128 -23.21 -58.85 -12.60
N GLN A 129 -23.42 -57.77 -13.28
CA GLN A 129 -24.68 -57.49 -14.02
C GLN A 129 -24.84 -58.47 -15.17
N ILE A 130 -23.80 -58.72 -15.98
CA ILE A 130 -23.81 -59.68 -17.07
C ILE A 130 -24.05 -61.13 -16.53
N GLU A 131 -23.42 -61.43 -15.39
CA GLU A 131 -23.58 -62.76 -14.73
C GLU A 131 -25.04 -62.98 -14.27
N LEU A 132 -25.65 -61.96 -13.66
CA LEU A 132 -27.05 -62.02 -13.26
C LEU A 132 -28.00 -62.19 -14.47
N GLU A 133 -27.78 -61.43 -15.54
CA GLU A 133 -28.55 -61.55 -16.78
C GLU A 133 -28.47 -62.95 -17.38
N ARG A 134 -27.26 -63.54 -17.40
CA ARG A 134 -27.08 -64.91 -17.84
C ARG A 134 -27.83 -65.92 -16.99
N PHE A 135 -27.81 -65.85 -15.66
CA PHE A 135 -28.55 -66.79 -14.80
C PHE A 135 -30.03 -66.60 -14.90
N GLN A 136 -30.52 -65.36 -15.11
CA GLN A 136 -31.94 -65.12 -15.38
C GLN A 136 -32.41 -65.78 -16.67
N ASP A 137 -31.60 -65.71 -17.76
CA ASP A 137 -31.89 -66.31 -19.03
C ASP A 137 -31.92 -67.86 -18.92
N LEU A 138 -30.89 -68.43 -18.26
CA LEU A 138 -30.83 -69.88 -18.01
C LEU A 138 -32.04 -70.40 -17.20
N ALA A 139 -32.46 -69.68 -16.17
CA ALA A 139 -33.61 -70.03 -15.37
C ALA A 139 -34.94 -69.93 -16.16
N ALA A 140 -35.08 -68.91 -17.03
CA ALA A 140 -36.23 -68.73 -17.90
C ALA A 140 -36.40 -69.88 -18.91
N HIS A 141 -35.27 -70.52 -19.32
CA HIS A 141 -35.25 -71.68 -20.23
C HIS A 141 -35.15 -73.04 -19.52
N GLY A 142 -35.31 -73.04 -18.19
CA GLY A 142 -35.32 -74.29 -17.41
C GLY A 142 -33.94 -74.99 -17.22
N ALA A 143 -32.86 -74.30 -17.55
CA ALA A 143 -31.48 -74.74 -17.43
C ALA A 143 -30.73 -74.22 -16.19
N GLY A 144 -31.37 -73.31 -15.41
CA GLY A 144 -30.87 -72.72 -14.17
C GLY A 144 -31.87 -72.86 -13.02
N THR A 145 -31.39 -72.59 -11.78
CA THR A 145 -32.26 -72.59 -10.60
C THR A 145 -32.55 -71.18 -10.10
N GLY A 146 -33.72 -71.02 -9.42
CA GLY A 146 -34.03 -69.74 -8.75
C GLY A 146 -32.98 -69.35 -7.69
N LYS A 147 -32.25 -70.36 -7.14
CA LYS A 147 -31.15 -70.13 -6.22
C LYS A 147 -29.98 -69.37 -6.91
N ASP A 148 -29.57 -69.88 -8.11
CA ASP A 148 -28.47 -69.26 -8.87
C ASP A 148 -28.77 -67.77 -9.18
N VAL A 149 -29.98 -67.45 -9.54
CA VAL A 149 -30.45 -66.05 -9.76
C VAL A 149 -30.40 -65.23 -8.46
N SER A 150 -30.81 -65.80 -7.34
CA SER A 150 -30.79 -65.15 -6.03
C SER A 150 -29.34 -64.86 -5.57
N ASP A 151 -28.44 -65.85 -5.75
CA ASP A 151 -27.04 -65.74 -5.39
C ASP A 151 -26.33 -64.66 -6.25
N ALA A 152 -26.54 -64.67 -7.58
CA ALA A 152 -26.02 -63.65 -8.47
C ALA A 152 -26.55 -62.22 -8.17
N LYS A 153 -27.82 -62.11 -7.77
CA LYS A 153 -28.40 -60.84 -7.34
C LYS A 153 -27.75 -60.33 -6.04
N THR A 154 -27.49 -61.23 -5.09
CA THR A 154 -26.82 -60.92 -3.84
C THR A 154 -25.41 -60.42 -4.09
N ASP A 155 -24.67 -61.08 -4.98
CA ASP A 155 -23.31 -60.68 -5.41
C ASP A 155 -23.29 -59.30 -6.04
N LEU A 156 -24.31 -58.99 -6.90
CA LEU A 156 -24.43 -57.67 -7.50
C LEU A 156 -24.68 -56.58 -6.44
N ILE A 157 -25.57 -56.86 -5.48
CA ILE A 157 -25.85 -55.89 -4.37
C ILE A 157 -24.62 -55.70 -3.52
N ALA A 158 -23.83 -56.75 -3.22
CA ALA A 158 -22.57 -56.63 -2.50
C ALA A 158 -21.56 -55.75 -3.25
N ALA A 159 -21.39 -55.94 -4.57
CA ALA A 159 -20.52 -55.14 -5.39
C ALA A 159 -20.95 -53.66 -5.47
N GLN A 160 -22.27 -53.41 -5.51
CA GLN A 160 -22.82 -52.05 -5.46
C GLN A 160 -22.56 -51.35 -4.11
N THR A 161 -22.68 -52.12 -3.01
CA THR A 161 -22.36 -51.64 -1.66
C THR A 161 -20.90 -51.25 -1.54
N ASP A 162 -19.99 -52.12 -2.06
CA ASP A 162 -18.55 -51.83 -2.08
C ASP A 162 -18.21 -50.56 -2.87
N LEU A 163 -18.92 -50.28 -3.97
CA LEU A 163 -18.77 -49.05 -4.73
C LEU A 163 -19.22 -47.85 -3.91
N ALA A 164 -20.35 -47.93 -3.23
CA ALA A 164 -20.88 -46.87 -2.39
C ALA A 164 -19.92 -46.51 -1.25
N LEU A 165 -19.33 -47.52 -0.60
CA LEU A 165 -18.28 -47.31 0.42
C LEU A 165 -17.05 -46.61 -0.16
N ALA A 166 -16.55 -47.07 -1.31
CA ALA A 166 -15.39 -46.44 -1.96
C ALA A 166 -15.67 -44.97 -2.39
N GLN A 167 -16.90 -44.65 -2.79
CA GLN A 167 -17.31 -43.31 -3.09
C GLN A 167 -17.38 -42.41 -1.84
N THR A 168 -17.86 -42.96 -0.72
CA THR A 168 -17.86 -42.25 0.57
C THR A 168 -16.45 -41.93 1.02
N ASP A 169 -15.54 -42.89 0.93
CA ASP A 169 -14.13 -42.73 1.26
C ASP A 169 -13.45 -41.64 0.41
N LEU A 170 -13.75 -41.61 -0.90
CA LEU A 170 -13.26 -40.54 -1.77
C LEU A 170 -13.79 -39.17 -1.36
N ASN A 171 -15.06 -39.09 -0.97
CA ASN A 171 -15.64 -37.84 -0.53
C ASN A 171 -15.04 -37.32 0.80
N ASN A 172 -14.72 -38.24 1.71
CA ASN A 172 -14.02 -37.93 2.95
C ASN A 172 -12.64 -37.31 2.67
N GLU A 173 -11.85 -37.89 1.76
CA GLU A 173 -10.57 -37.32 1.36
C GLU A 173 -10.71 -35.94 0.74
N LYS A 174 -11.73 -35.70 -0.11
CA LYS A 174 -11.99 -34.39 -0.71
C LYS A 174 -12.38 -33.35 0.34
N THR A 175 -13.07 -33.76 1.40
CA THR A 175 -13.43 -32.86 2.50
C THR A 175 -12.20 -32.51 3.33
N ALA A 176 -11.32 -33.47 3.61
CA ALA A 176 -10.09 -33.24 4.36
C ALA A 176 -9.16 -32.24 3.63
N ILE A 177 -9.05 -32.32 2.31
CA ILE A 177 -8.28 -31.35 1.52
C ILE A 177 -8.74 -29.90 1.76
N LEU A 178 -10.05 -29.66 1.83
CA LEU A 178 -10.59 -28.31 2.02
C LEU A 178 -10.12 -27.67 3.34
N GLU A 179 -9.93 -28.46 4.37
CA GLU A 179 -9.41 -27.99 5.65
C GLU A 179 -7.97 -27.49 5.50
N HIS A 180 -7.10 -28.29 4.90
CA HIS A 180 -5.69 -27.93 4.71
C HIS A 180 -5.53 -26.77 3.74
N GLU A 181 -6.29 -26.74 2.64
CA GLU A 181 -6.32 -25.61 1.71
C GLU A 181 -6.75 -24.31 2.41
N SER A 182 -7.78 -24.38 3.25
CA SER A 182 -8.25 -23.19 3.99
C SER A 182 -7.17 -22.66 4.94
N ARG A 183 -6.46 -23.53 5.64
CA ARG A 183 -5.35 -23.13 6.53
C ARG A 183 -4.20 -22.48 5.77
N LEU A 184 -3.82 -23.02 4.60
CA LEU A 184 -2.80 -22.44 3.74
C LEU A 184 -3.23 -21.06 3.19
N LYS A 185 -4.50 -20.92 2.78
CA LYS A 185 -5.06 -19.65 2.32
C LYS A 185 -5.10 -18.60 3.43
N MET A 186 -5.49 -18.96 4.65
CA MET A 186 -5.44 -18.05 5.80
C MET A 186 -4.01 -17.57 6.11
N ALA A 187 -3.00 -18.39 5.82
CA ALA A 187 -1.59 -18.00 5.93
C ALA A 187 -1.09 -17.15 4.75
N GLY A 188 -1.94 -16.89 3.74
CA GLY A 188 -1.61 -16.06 2.57
C GLY A 188 -1.07 -16.86 1.38
N PHE A 189 -1.17 -18.20 1.40
CA PHE A 189 -0.71 -19.05 0.29
C PHE A 189 -1.87 -19.52 -0.59
N GLU A 190 -1.63 -19.57 -1.89
CA GLU A 190 -2.51 -20.27 -2.81
C GLU A 190 -1.95 -21.69 -3.04
N PRO A 191 -2.69 -22.75 -2.62
CA PRO A 191 -2.19 -24.13 -2.68
C PRO A 191 -1.75 -24.57 -4.07
N GLN A 192 -2.44 -24.13 -5.11
CA GLN A 192 -2.10 -24.47 -6.48
C GLN A 192 -0.77 -23.85 -6.94
N GLU A 193 -0.45 -22.65 -6.45
CA GLU A 193 0.83 -22.00 -6.75
C GLU A 193 2.00 -22.72 -6.04
N LEU A 194 1.78 -23.19 -4.82
CA LEU A 194 2.76 -24.00 -4.10
C LEU A 194 3.10 -25.30 -4.86
N MET A 195 2.09 -26.00 -5.39
CA MET A 195 2.29 -27.23 -6.15
C MET A 195 3.02 -27.05 -7.48
N LYS A 196 2.89 -25.87 -8.11
CA LYS A 196 3.53 -25.53 -9.39
C LYS A 196 4.87 -24.81 -9.22
N ALA A 197 5.30 -24.61 -7.99
CA ALA A 197 6.46 -23.81 -7.68
C ALA A 197 7.75 -24.35 -8.30
N LYS A 198 8.50 -23.44 -8.91
CA LYS A 198 9.79 -23.74 -9.53
C LYS A 198 10.93 -23.40 -8.58
N LEU A 199 12.06 -24.07 -8.79
CA LEU A 199 13.29 -23.81 -8.05
C LEU A 199 13.66 -22.32 -8.08
N GLY A 200 14.10 -21.77 -6.95
CA GLY A 200 14.43 -20.36 -6.78
C GLY A 200 13.24 -19.45 -6.55
N LYS A 201 12.02 -19.99 -6.52
CA LYS A 201 10.85 -19.21 -6.08
C LYS A 201 10.88 -19.01 -4.58
N VAL A 202 10.63 -17.78 -4.16
CA VAL A 202 10.58 -17.37 -2.75
C VAL A 202 9.31 -16.57 -2.54
N TRP A 203 8.59 -16.89 -1.47
CA TRP A 203 7.44 -16.10 -1.04
C TRP A 203 7.76 -15.30 0.21
N VAL A 204 7.41 -14.04 0.14
CA VAL A 204 7.58 -13.07 1.23
C VAL A 204 6.19 -12.56 1.61
N ILE A 205 5.87 -12.62 2.89
CA ILE A 205 4.67 -11.94 3.42
C ILE A 205 5.09 -10.61 4.00
N CYS A 206 4.40 -9.57 3.53
CA CYS A 206 4.56 -8.20 3.98
C CYS A 206 3.31 -7.78 4.75
N ASP A 207 3.48 -7.29 5.97
CA ASP A 207 2.38 -6.80 6.79
C ASP A 207 2.14 -5.31 6.50
N MET A 208 1.07 -5.02 5.77
CA MET A 208 0.69 -3.68 5.32
C MET A 208 -0.41 -3.10 6.22
N PRO A 209 -0.25 -1.88 6.76
CA PRO A 209 -1.34 -1.21 7.47
C PRO A 209 -2.59 -1.04 6.60
N GLU A 210 -3.78 -1.31 7.16
CA GLU A 210 -5.07 -1.21 6.47
C GLU A 210 -5.25 0.14 5.74
N ILE A 211 -4.86 1.23 6.39
CA ILE A 211 -4.95 2.60 5.83
C ILE A 211 -4.10 2.79 4.54
N GLN A 212 -3.11 1.94 4.31
CA GLN A 212 -2.18 2.07 3.19
C GLN A 212 -2.41 1.01 2.10
N VAL A 213 -3.23 -0.01 2.37
CA VAL A 213 -3.44 -1.14 1.45
C VAL A 213 -4.00 -0.70 0.10
N THR A 214 -4.83 0.35 0.06
CA THR A 214 -5.42 0.87 -1.18
C THR A 214 -4.41 1.48 -2.15
N LYS A 215 -3.19 1.76 -1.66
CA LYS A 215 -2.11 2.32 -2.46
C LYS A 215 -1.30 1.27 -3.21
N VAL A 216 -1.45 0.00 -2.88
CA VAL A 216 -0.78 -1.13 -3.53
C VAL A 216 -1.77 -1.94 -4.33
N LYS A 217 -1.30 -2.55 -5.43
CA LYS A 217 -2.14 -3.36 -6.32
C LYS A 217 -1.44 -4.67 -6.65
N GLU A 218 -2.21 -5.71 -6.87
CA GLU A 218 -1.71 -6.97 -7.41
C GLU A 218 -1.04 -6.74 -8.77
N GLY A 219 0.03 -7.48 -9.02
CA GLY A 219 0.88 -7.29 -10.20
C GLY A 219 1.89 -6.14 -10.08
N GLY A 220 1.82 -5.33 -9.01
CA GLY A 220 2.77 -4.24 -8.78
C GLY A 220 4.16 -4.75 -8.43
N ASN A 221 5.20 -4.03 -8.88
CA ASN A 221 6.58 -4.31 -8.53
C ASN A 221 6.95 -3.63 -7.21
N CYS A 222 7.83 -4.27 -6.46
CA CYS A 222 8.39 -3.71 -5.23
C CYS A 222 9.88 -4.07 -5.12
N GLN A 223 10.58 -3.35 -4.28
CA GLN A 223 11.98 -3.61 -3.95
C GLN A 223 12.08 -4.16 -2.53
N LEU A 224 12.87 -5.21 -2.34
CA LEU A 224 13.10 -5.82 -1.04
C LEU A 224 14.57 -5.69 -0.68
N GLN A 225 14.82 -5.27 0.55
CA GLN A 225 16.15 -5.23 1.13
C GLN A 225 16.15 -6.13 2.36
N PHE A 226 16.87 -7.24 2.27
CA PHE A 226 16.98 -8.21 3.38
C PHE A 226 18.01 -7.76 4.39
N THR A 227 17.71 -7.95 5.67
CA THR A 227 18.65 -7.62 6.77
C THR A 227 19.99 -8.36 6.63
N SER A 228 19.94 -9.59 6.11
CA SER A 228 21.16 -10.40 5.88
C SER A 228 21.96 -9.95 4.66
N TYR A 229 21.42 -9.14 3.78
CA TYR A 229 22.05 -8.65 2.53
C TYR A 229 21.77 -7.15 2.35
N PRO A 230 22.35 -6.29 3.21
CA PRO A 230 22.06 -4.84 3.21
C PRO A 230 22.47 -4.12 1.93
N ASP A 231 23.48 -4.64 1.22
CA ASP A 231 24.00 -4.06 -0.01
C ASP A 231 23.32 -4.59 -1.29
N MET A 232 22.35 -5.50 -1.14
CA MET A 232 21.64 -6.11 -2.27
C MET A 232 20.16 -5.75 -2.25
N THR A 233 19.66 -5.31 -3.39
CA THR A 233 18.23 -5.09 -3.60
C THR A 233 17.66 -6.21 -4.45
N PHE A 234 16.59 -6.81 -3.99
CA PHE A 234 15.83 -7.83 -4.71
C PHE A 234 14.55 -7.20 -5.27
N THR A 235 14.17 -7.61 -6.47
CA THR A 235 12.89 -7.19 -7.04
C THR A 235 11.84 -8.25 -6.76
N GLY A 236 10.69 -7.82 -6.24
CA GLY A 236 9.53 -8.64 -6.02
C GLY A 236 8.32 -8.16 -6.81
N ASN A 237 7.36 -9.06 -6.97
CA ASN A 237 6.06 -8.76 -7.57
C ASN A 237 4.97 -9.10 -6.55
N ILE A 238 4.00 -8.20 -6.37
CA ILE A 238 2.84 -8.41 -5.49
C ILE A 238 1.92 -9.42 -6.16
N GLU A 239 1.85 -10.63 -5.64
CA GLU A 239 1.04 -11.72 -6.21
C GLU A 239 -0.40 -11.70 -5.72
N SER A 240 -0.60 -11.31 -4.45
CA SER A 240 -1.93 -11.12 -3.90
C SER A 240 -1.95 -10.12 -2.76
N VAL A 241 -3.09 -9.48 -2.59
CA VAL A 241 -3.45 -8.67 -1.44
C VAL A 241 -4.45 -9.46 -0.61
N GLY A 242 -4.16 -9.69 0.67
CA GLY A 242 -5.03 -10.48 1.54
C GLY A 242 -6.42 -9.87 1.68
N GLU A 243 -7.44 -10.72 1.65
CA GLU A 243 -8.84 -10.31 1.77
C GLU A 243 -9.28 -10.08 3.24
N VAL A 244 -8.42 -10.43 4.19
CA VAL A 244 -8.71 -10.36 5.62
C VAL A 244 -7.77 -9.38 6.29
N VAL A 245 -8.36 -8.45 7.06
CA VAL A 245 -7.61 -7.57 7.96
C VAL A 245 -7.47 -8.27 9.31
N ASP A 246 -6.26 -8.39 9.81
CA ASP A 246 -6.02 -8.87 11.18
C ASP A 246 -6.63 -7.87 12.17
N ASN A 247 -7.56 -8.34 12.99
CA ASN A 247 -8.36 -7.49 13.87
C ASN A 247 -7.58 -6.96 15.08
N ILE A 248 -6.42 -7.54 15.39
CA ILE A 248 -5.55 -7.14 16.50
C ILE A 248 -4.52 -6.12 16.02
N THR A 249 -3.82 -6.46 14.92
CA THR A 249 -2.72 -5.64 14.41
C THR A 249 -3.15 -4.58 13.41
N ARG A 250 -4.35 -4.69 12.85
CA ARG A 250 -4.87 -3.85 11.76
C ARG A 250 -3.99 -3.88 10.50
N MET A 251 -3.42 -5.04 10.23
CA MET A 251 -2.57 -5.28 9.07
C MET A 251 -3.27 -6.18 8.06
N VAL A 252 -2.96 -5.97 6.80
CA VAL A 252 -3.32 -6.83 5.67
C VAL A 252 -2.05 -7.50 5.17
N LYS A 253 -2.11 -8.79 4.92
CA LYS A 253 -0.98 -9.55 4.41
C LYS A 253 -0.87 -9.42 2.89
N LEU A 254 0.26 -8.93 2.41
CA LEU A 254 0.60 -8.94 1.00
C LEU A 254 1.53 -10.11 0.71
N ARG A 255 1.19 -10.94 -0.26
CA ARG A 255 2.11 -11.98 -0.74
C ARG A 255 2.92 -11.44 -1.90
N ILE A 256 4.23 -11.47 -1.73
CA ILE A 256 5.22 -11.00 -2.70
C ILE A 256 6.03 -12.21 -3.18
N GLY A 257 6.07 -12.38 -4.49
CA GLY A 257 6.92 -13.37 -5.14
C GLY A 257 8.27 -12.77 -5.50
N VAL A 258 9.34 -13.46 -5.12
CA VAL A 258 10.73 -13.09 -5.44
C VAL A 258 11.39 -14.24 -6.17
N GLN A 259 12.24 -13.94 -7.16
CA GLN A 259 13.11 -14.92 -7.80
C GLN A 259 14.51 -14.82 -7.19
N ASP A 260 14.97 -15.95 -6.65
CA ASP A 260 16.31 -16.10 -6.07
C ASP A 260 17.08 -17.22 -6.77
N PRO A 261 17.61 -16.99 -7.98
CA PRO A 261 18.33 -18.01 -8.73
C PRO A 261 19.64 -18.47 -8.06
N LYS A 262 20.15 -17.67 -7.13
CA LYS A 262 21.39 -17.98 -6.39
C LYS A 262 21.12 -18.79 -5.11
N GLY A 263 19.87 -18.94 -4.71
CA GLY A 263 19.49 -19.63 -3.50
C GLY A 263 20.05 -18.99 -2.21
N LEU A 264 20.06 -17.66 -2.16
CA LEU A 264 20.57 -16.92 -1.01
C LEU A 264 19.54 -16.78 0.10
N LEU A 265 18.27 -16.70 -0.27
CA LEU A 265 17.17 -16.42 0.66
C LEU A 265 16.73 -17.71 1.36
N ARG A 266 16.45 -17.58 2.66
CA ARG A 266 15.97 -18.68 3.51
C ARG A 266 14.66 -18.29 4.17
N ALA A 267 13.76 -19.25 4.34
CA ALA A 267 12.55 -19.09 5.14
C ALA A 267 12.92 -18.58 6.53
N GLY A 268 12.17 -17.60 7.04
CA GLY A 268 12.43 -16.89 8.28
C GLY A 268 13.28 -15.61 8.16
N MET A 269 13.90 -15.30 7.02
CA MET A 269 14.64 -14.04 6.84
C MET A 269 13.71 -12.84 6.81
N PHE A 270 14.15 -11.74 7.45
CA PHE A 270 13.43 -10.46 7.46
C PHE A 270 13.90 -9.52 6.34
N ALA A 271 12.96 -8.74 5.82
CA ALA A 271 13.21 -7.72 4.83
C ALA A 271 12.39 -6.46 5.10
N ASN A 272 12.85 -5.33 4.54
CA ASN A 272 12.03 -4.14 4.33
C ASN A 272 11.64 -4.07 2.86
N VAL A 273 10.34 -3.96 2.62
CA VAL A 273 9.79 -3.80 1.27
C VAL A 273 9.55 -2.33 1.01
N ARG A 274 9.98 -1.85 -0.15
CA ARG A 274 9.72 -0.51 -0.66
C ARG A 274 8.80 -0.61 -1.86
N PHE A 275 7.67 0.05 -1.75
CA PHE A 275 6.69 0.18 -2.82
C PHE A 275 6.83 1.56 -3.43
N GLY A 276 7.07 1.65 -4.73
CA GLY A 276 6.94 2.90 -5.47
C GLY A 276 5.45 3.22 -5.64
N ILE A 277 4.97 4.24 -4.97
CA ILE A 277 3.59 4.70 -5.09
C ILE A 277 3.58 5.92 -5.99
N ASP A 278 2.89 5.81 -7.10
CA ASP A 278 2.60 6.92 -7.97
C ASP A 278 1.42 7.72 -7.37
N GLU A 279 1.72 8.83 -6.71
CA GLU A 279 0.70 9.78 -6.21
C GLU A 279 0.13 10.64 -7.35
N GLY A 280 0.47 10.28 -8.59
CA GLY A 280 0.02 10.96 -9.79
C GLY A 280 0.68 12.31 -10.02
N ASN A 281 0.16 13.03 -11.02
CA ASN A 281 0.65 14.33 -11.46
C ASN A 281 0.11 15.44 -10.54
N SER A 282 0.70 15.55 -9.32
CA SER A 282 0.23 16.44 -8.26
C SER A 282 1.06 17.72 -8.17
N LEU A 283 0.39 18.81 -7.77
CA LEU A 283 1.08 20.07 -7.47
C LEU A 283 1.84 19.92 -6.15
N SER A 284 3.06 20.40 -6.08
CA SER A 284 3.86 20.34 -4.85
C SER A 284 4.74 21.57 -4.68
N VAL A 285 5.07 21.88 -3.44
CA VAL A 285 5.97 22.97 -3.06
C VAL A 285 7.11 22.46 -2.19
N PRO A 286 8.30 23.08 -2.19
CA PRO A 286 9.31 22.84 -1.18
C PRO A 286 8.75 23.08 0.21
N LYS A 287 9.15 22.28 1.20
CA LYS A 287 8.63 22.39 2.58
C LYS A 287 8.85 23.77 3.20
N GLU A 288 9.91 24.47 2.77
CA GLU A 288 10.26 25.81 3.22
C GLU A 288 9.25 26.88 2.79
N ALA A 289 8.46 26.61 1.76
CA ALA A 289 7.43 27.52 1.26
C ALA A 289 6.12 27.43 2.04
N LEU A 290 5.88 26.32 2.76
CA LEU A 290 4.66 26.08 3.52
C LEU A 290 4.79 26.69 4.93
N LEU A 291 3.79 27.45 5.34
CA LEU A 291 3.73 28.12 6.63
C LEU A 291 2.44 27.75 7.34
N THR A 292 2.55 27.21 8.54
CA THR A 292 1.37 26.91 9.36
C THR A 292 1.13 28.00 10.37
N VAL A 293 -0.10 28.53 10.43
CA VAL A 293 -0.54 29.52 11.40
C VAL A 293 -1.93 29.13 11.90
N GLN A 294 -2.06 28.99 13.21
CA GLN A 294 -3.33 28.63 13.88
C GLN A 294 -4.00 27.36 13.28
N GLY A 295 -3.20 26.36 12.91
CA GLY A 295 -3.70 25.11 12.34
C GLY A 295 -4.11 25.17 10.87
N LYS A 296 -3.87 26.28 10.19
CA LYS A 296 -4.07 26.43 8.74
C LYS A 296 -2.76 26.62 8.02
N ASP A 297 -2.69 26.09 6.82
CA ASP A 297 -1.50 26.15 5.98
C ASP A 297 -1.62 27.23 4.91
N TYR A 298 -0.52 27.97 4.73
CA TYR A 298 -0.42 29.10 3.81
C TYR A 298 0.84 29.04 2.97
N VAL A 299 0.76 29.56 1.77
CA VAL A 299 1.92 29.91 0.93
C VAL A 299 1.82 31.38 0.50
N PHE A 300 2.95 31.98 0.13
CA PHE A 300 2.95 33.30 -0.49
C PHE A 300 3.16 33.18 -1.98
N VAL A 301 2.18 33.61 -2.76
CA VAL A 301 2.22 33.62 -4.23
C VAL A 301 2.64 35.01 -4.70
N LYS A 302 3.68 35.05 -5.52
CA LYS A 302 4.12 36.29 -6.16
C LYS A 302 3.13 36.65 -7.27
N LYS A 303 2.51 37.82 -7.17
CA LYS A 303 1.53 38.33 -8.16
C LYS A 303 2.16 39.24 -9.23
N ASP A 304 3.11 40.06 -8.82
CA ASP A 304 3.89 40.92 -9.72
C ASP A 304 5.32 41.14 -9.17
N ALA A 305 6.10 42.03 -9.75
CA ALA A 305 7.48 42.28 -9.34
C ALA A 305 7.62 42.73 -7.88
N ARG A 306 6.57 43.24 -7.24
CA ARG A 306 6.62 43.87 -5.92
C ARG A 306 5.52 43.40 -4.96
N SER A 307 4.58 42.57 -5.40
CA SER A 307 3.45 42.16 -4.58
C SER A 307 3.41 40.63 -4.38
N PHE A 308 3.08 40.27 -3.15
CA PHE A 308 2.93 38.89 -2.71
C PHE A 308 1.56 38.71 -2.07
N ARG A 309 0.89 37.61 -2.40
CA ARG A 309 -0.41 37.28 -1.82
C ARG A 309 -0.28 36.06 -0.92
N ARG A 310 -0.74 36.17 0.31
CA ARG A 310 -0.94 35.05 1.20
C ARG A 310 -2.12 34.21 0.67
N GLN A 311 -1.88 32.94 0.45
CA GLN A 311 -2.87 32.01 -0.06
C GLN A 311 -3.03 30.85 0.91
N GLU A 312 -4.24 30.62 1.43
CA GLU A 312 -4.56 29.43 2.20
C GLU A 312 -4.53 28.21 1.26
N VAL A 313 -3.89 27.13 1.71
CA VAL A 313 -3.74 25.90 0.93
C VAL A 313 -4.18 24.70 1.75
N LEU A 314 -4.64 23.67 1.05
CA LEU A 314 -4.85 22.36 1.65
C LEU A 314 -3.62 21.50 1.33
N SER A 315 -2.79 21.29 2.35
CA SER A 315 -1.59 20.47 2.23
C SER A 315 -1.90 18.98 2.34
N GLY A 316 -1.12 18.17 1.64
CA GLY A 316 -1.09 16.72 1.71
C GLY A 316 0.18 16.22 2.40
N PRO A 317 0.54 14.96 2.18
CA PRO A 317 1.75 14.37 2.77
C PRO A 317 3.01 15.04 2.25
N GLN A 318 4.04 15.05 3.11
CA GLN A 318 5.38 15.42 2.70
C GLN A 318 6.04 14.25 1.98
N VAL A 319 6.65 14.53 0.83
CA VAL A 319 7.40 13.58 0.01
C VAL A 319 8.82 14.12 -0.17
N GLY A 320 9.78 13.51 0.50
CA GLY A 320 11.15 14.01 0.53
C GLY A 320 11.23 15.45 1.04
N SER A 321 11.69 16.38 0.22
CA SER A 321 11.79 17.82 0.52
C SER A 321 10.56 18.61 0.07
N ARG A 322 9.52 17.99 -0.47
CA ARG A 322 8.33 18.65 -1.03
C ARG A 322 7.07 18.24 -0.28
N ILE A 323 6.06 19.11 -0.31
CA ILE A 323 4.71 18.87 0.24
C ILE A 323 3.71 18.96 -0.89
N ILE A 324 2.84 17.96 -1.00
CA ILE A 324 1.75 17.93 -1.98
C ILE A 324 0.72 18.99 -1.60
N LEU A 325 0.17 19.68 -2.60
CA LEU A 325 -0.92 20.65 -2.40
C LEU A 325 -2.15 20.20 -3.19
N TYR A 326 -3.24 19.98 -2.47
CA TYR A 326 -4.52 19.55 -3.07
C TYR A 326 -5.36 20.74 -3.55
N ARG A 327 -5.24 21.90 -2.88
CA ARG A 327 -6.01 23.12 -3.20
C ARG A 327 -5.25 24.37 -2.80
N GLY A 328 -5.62 25.49 -3.41
CA GLY A 328 -5.17 26.85 -3.04
C GLY A 328 -4.12 27.42 -3.98
N VAL A 329 -3.54 26.64 -4.89
CA VAL A 329 -2.58 27.11 -5.90
C VAL A 329 -2.89 26.49 -7.25
N GLN A 330 -2.37 27.11 -8.31
CA GLN A 330 -2.49 26.64 -9.69
C GLN A 330 -1.12 26.36 -10.30
N GLU A 331 -1.10 25.52 -11.31
CA GLU A 331 0.11 25.30 -12.11
C GLU A 331 0.57 26.62 -12.74
N GLY A 332 1.86 26.94 -12.63
CA GLY A 332 2.43 28.20 -13.08
C GLY A 332 2.53 29.28 -12.00
N ASP A 333 1.87 29.10 -10.84
CA ASP A 333 2.02 30.05 -9.73
C ASP A 333 3.48 30.09 -9.24
N GLN A 334 3.98 31.29 -8.95
CA GLN A 334 5.30 31.50 -8.35
C GLN A 334 5.18 31.60 -6.83
N VAL A 335 5.61 30.57 -6.12
CA VAL A 335 5.54 30.51 -4.66
C VAL A 335 6.88 30.85 -4.04
N VAL A 336 6.85 31.69 -3.00
CA VAL A 336 8.04 32.12 -2.28
C VAL A 336 8.60 30.98 -1.43
N THR A 337 9.88 30.67 -1.61
CA THR A 337 10.63 29.70 -0.83
C THR A 337 11.52 30.40 0.20
N ASP A 338 12.43 31.26 -0.27
CA ASP A 338 13.29 32.03 0.62
C ASP A 338 12.59 33.33 0.99
N GLY A 339 12.54 33.69 2.26
CA GLY A 339 11.87 34.88 2.76
C GLY A 339 10.40 34.69 3.12
N ALA A 340 9.85 33.49 3.01
CA ALA A 340 8.45 33.21 3.35
C ALA A 340 8.13 33.54 4.82
N MET A 341 9.06 33.32 5.74
CA MET A 341 8.89 33.69 7.16
C MET A 341 8.85 35.19 7.40
N GLN A 342 9.60 35.99 6.64
CA GLN A 342 9.53 37.48 6.71
C GLN A 342 8.16 37.97 6.23
N LEU A 343 7.66 37.39 5.13
CA LEU A 343 6.31 37.73 4.65
C LEU A 343 5.24 37.31 5.66
N LYS A 344 5.43 36.19 6.37
CA LYS A 344 4.53 35.79 7.47
C LYS A 344 4.48 36.88 8.55
N GLY A 345 5.64 37.37 9.02
CA GLY A 345 5.71 38.41 10.02
C GLY A 345 4.97 39.69 9.58
N ILE A 346 5.18 40.13 8.34
CA ILE A 346 4.51 41.31 7.77
C ILE A 346 3.00 41.09 7.62
N SER A 347 2.59 39.92 7.14
CA SER A 347 1.19 39.56 6.85
C SER A 347 0.33 39.43 8.10
N PHE A 348 0.89 38.90 9.18
CA PHE A 348 0.17 38.64 10.43
C PHE A 348 0.44 39.68 11.53
N GLY A 349 1.31 40.67 11.25
CA GLY A 349 1.56 41.81 12.18
C GLY A 349 2.43 41.43 13.38
N TYR A 350 3.38 40.51 13.22
CA TYR A 350 4.36 40.09 14.24
C TYR A 350 5.67 40.85 14.09
#